data_94e9cdf36a3b8a928b663c587d289d06
#
_entry.id   94e9cdf36a3b8a928b663c587d289d06
#
_cell.length_a   1.000
_cell.length_b   1.000
_cell.length_c   1.000
_cell.angle_alpha   90.00
_cell.angle_beta   90.00
_cell.angle_gamma   90.00
#
_symmetry.space_group_name_H-M   'P 1'
#
loop_
_entity.id
_entity.type
_entity.pdbx_description
1 polymer ?
#
loop_
_entity_poly.entity_id
_entity_poly.type
_entity_poly.pdbx_seq_one_letter_code
_entity_poly.pdbx_strand_id
1 'polypeptide(L)'
;MVSVVMPDEKAGPNGTLLAFDFGHRRIGVAVGQTLTGSANALAVVAVTGKPDWQAISAIINEWKPVALLVGLPLAADGGETEMSRDARRFGRQLEGRFGIPVLLEDERLTSFSAEERFVKARERGAMRRKEAALKDAMAAQIILENWLHSRAESSVPPEL
;
A
#
# COMPACT_ATOMS: atom_id res chain seq x y z
N MET A 1 -22.13 -13.58 15.50
CA MET A 1 -21.40 -12.66 16.30
C MET A 1 -21.76 -11.23 15.98
N VAL A 2 -21.96 -10.49 16.94
CA VAL A 2 -22.38 -9.13 16.73
C VAL A 2 -21.21 -8.24 16.50
N SER A 3 -21.30 -7.52 15.45
CA SER A 3 -20.33 -6.50 15.19
C SER A 3 -20.78 -5.23 15.85
N VAL A 4 -20.09 -4.84 16.85
CA VAL A 4 -20.42 -3.62 17.52
C VAL A 4 -19.81 -2.47 16.77
N VAL A 5 -20.55 -1.39 16.65
CA VAL A 5 -20.00 -0.20 16.04
C VAL A 5 -18.85 0.30 16.87
N MET A 6 -17.75 0.52 16.20
CA MET A 6 -16.53 0.87 16.87
C MET A 6 -16.26 2.34 16.78
N PRO A 7 -15.69 2.91 17.82
CA PRO A 7 -15.21 4.29 17.71
C PRO A 7 -14.21 4.47 16.59
N ASP A 8 -13.48 3.42 16.27
CA ASP A 8 -12.46 3.52 15.22
C ASP A 8 -12.98 3.12 13.85
N GLU A 9 -14.30 3.04 13.69
CA GLU A 9 -14.87 2.78 12.39
C GLU A 9 -14.42 3.85 11.38
N LYS A 10 -14.33 5.08 11.83
CA LYS A 10 -13.87 6.17 10.98
C LYS A 10 -12.38 6.11 10.73
N ALA A 11 -11.64 5.43 11.56
CA ALA A 11 -10.20 5.28 11.40
C ALA A 11 -9.84 4.05 10.58
N GLY A 12 -10.83 3.27 10.17
CA GLY A 12 -10.61 2.11 9.34
C GLY A 12 -10.40 0.84 10.13
N PRO A 13 -10.09 -0.24 9.45
CA PRO A 13 -9.98 -1.56 10.07
C PRO A 13 -8.77 -1.69 10.98
N ASN A 14 -8.85 -2.64 11.92
CA ASN A 14 -7.75 -2.99 12.80
C ASN A 14 -7.21 -4.34 12.42
N GLY A 15 -5.90 -4.46 12.36
CA GLY A 15 -5.25 -5.74 12.09
C GLY A 15 -4.10 -5.59 11.11
N THR A 16 -3.82 -6.67 10.41
CA THR A 16 -2.77 -6.69 9.40
C THR A 16 -3.28 -6.09 8.10
N LEU A 17 -2.46 -5.28 7.49
CA LEU A 17 -2.77 -4.64 6.21
C LEU A 17 -1.66 -4.96 5.22
N LEU A 18 -2.04 -5.09 3.96
CA LEU A 18 -1.08 -5.16 2.88
C LEU A 18 -1.28 -3.95 2.00
N ALA A 19 -0.20 -3.34 1.58
CA ALA A 19 -0.23 -2.20 0.66
C ALA A 19 0.44 -2.59 -0.65
N PHE A 20 -0.11 -2.08 -1.73
CA PHE A 20 0.37 -2.37 -3.08
C PHE A 20 0.65 -1.07 -3.81
N ASP A 21 1.84 -0.98 -4.38
CA ASP A 21 2.19 0.10 -5.29
C ASP A 21 2.18 -0.48 -6.70
N PHE A 22 1.08 -0.24 -7.42
CA PHE A 22 0.88 -0.86 -8.73
C PHE A 22 1.76 -0.22 -9.78
N GLY A 23 2.48 -1.04 -10.54
CA GLY A 23 3.23 -0.61 -11.70
C GLY A 23 2.95 -1.55 -12.86
N HIS A 24 3.32 -1.13 -14.06
CA HIS A 24 3.06 -1.94 -15.25
C HIS A 24 4.00 -3.13 -15.39
N ARG A 25 5.10 -3.13 -14.66
CA ARG A 25 6.06 -4.23 -14.70
C ARG A 25 6.22 -4.93 -13.37
N ARG A 26 6.02 -4.20 -12.29
CA ARG A 26 6.22 -4.71 -10.94
C ARG A 26 5.24 -4.06 -10.00
N ILE A 27 4.85 -4.80 -9.00
CA ILE A 27 3.98 -4.28 -7.94
C ILE A 27 4.74 -4.43 -6.64
N GLY A 28 5.01 -3.30 -5.98
CA GLY A 28 5.62 -3.33 -4.67
C GLY A 28 4.59 -3.71 -3.62
N VAL A 29 5.01 -4.48 -2.62
CA VAL A 29 4.11 -4.94 -1.56
C VAL A 29 4.73 -4.64 -0.21
N ALA A 30 3.93 -4.12 0.70
CA ALA A 30 4.34 -3.89 2.09
C ALA A 30 3.31 -4.45 3.03
N VAL A 31 3.75 -4.79 4.23
CA VAL A 31 2.86 -5.32 5.27
C VAL A 31 2.97 -4.43 6.49
N GLY A 32 1.84 -4.23 7.17
CA GLY A 32 1.82 -3.42 8.37
C GLY A 32 0.76 -3.87 9.34
N GLN A 33 0.83 -3.31 10.54
CA GLN A 33 -0.09 -3.63 11.63
C GLN A 33 -0.64 -2.33 12.19
N THR A 34 -1.95 -2.28 12.33
CA THR A 34 -2.55 -1.08 12.92
C THR A 34 -2.22 -0.97 14.40
N LEU A 35 -2.06 -2.11 15.06
CA LEU A 35 -1.78 -2.10 16.50
C LEU A 35 -0.47 -1.43 16.83
N THR A 36 0.57 -1.72 16.08
CA THR A 36 1.88 -1.15 16.31
C THR A 36 2.14 0.10 15.48
N GLY A 37 1.32 0.33 14.47
CA GLY A 37 1.54 1.45 13.55
C GLY A 37 2.76 1.26 12.67
N SER A 38 3.24 0.04 12.51
CA SER A 38 4.47 -0.23 11.76
C SER A 38 4.16 -0.78 10.39
N ALA A 39 5.06 -0.48 9.45
CA ALA A 39 4.97 -0.98 8.09
C ALA A 39 6.36 -1.36 7.62
N ASN A 40 6.43 -2.42 6.83
CA ASN A 40 7.69 -2.92 6.29
C ASN A 40 7.51 -3.33 4.85
N ALA A 41 8.53 -3.04 4.04
CA ALA A 41 8.57 -3.55 2.67
C ALA A 41 8.61 -5.08 2.74
N LEU A 42 7.82 -5.72 1.90
CA LEU A 42 7.68 -7.17 1.97
C LEU A 42 8.16 -7.88 0.72
N ALA A 43 7.72 -7.45 -0.45
CA ALA A 43 7.97 -8.22 -1.66
C ALA A 43 7.72 -7.37 -2.88
N VAL A 44 8.09 -7.93 -4.03
CA VAL A 44 7.78 -7.36 -5.33
C VAL A 44 7.16 -8.47 -6.17
N VAL A 45 6.05 -8.17 -6.79
CA VAL A 45 5.31 -9.11 -7.62
C VAL A 45 5.45 -8.70 -9.07
N ALA A 46 5.72 -9.65 -9.93
CA ALA A 46 5.91 -9.39 -11.34
C ALA A 46 4.59 -9.14 -12.07
N VAL A 47 4.65 -8.32 -13.10
CA VAL A 47 3.52 -8.09 -14.00
C VAL A 47 4.02 -8.37 -15.41
N THR A 48 3.46 -9.39 -16.04
CA THR A 48 3.82 -9.77 -17.40
C THR A 48 2.55 -9.83 -18.22
N GLY A 49 2.07 -8.65 -18.60
CA GLY A 49 0.76 -8.52 -19.21
C GLY A 49 -0.36 -8.49 -18.20
N LYS A 50 -0.20 -9.20 -17.11
CA LYS A 50 -1.15 -9.19 -16.00
C LYS A 50 -0.37 -9.44 -14.72
N PRO A 51 -0.92 -9.05 -13.58
CA PRO A 51 -0.26 -9.34 -12.31
C PRO A 51 -0.12 -10.85 -12.08
N ASP A 52 0.93 -11.22 -11.36
CA ASP A 52 1.11 -12.60 -10.94
C ASP A 52 0.15 -12.86 -9.78
N TRP A 53 -1.07 -13.23 -10.13
CA TRP A 53 -2.13 -13.42 -9.13
C TRP A 53 -1.83 -14.57 -8.18
N GLN A 54 -1.06 -15.54 -8.62
CA GLN A 54 -0.68 -16.65 -7.76
C GLN A 54 0.24 -16.17 -6.64
N ALA A 55 1.19 -15.32 -6.98
CA ALA A 55 2.08 -14.75 -5.98
C ALA A 55 1.31 -13.87 -5.00
N ILE A 56 0.38 -13.06 -5.51
CA ILE A 56 -0.45 -12.20 -4.65
C ILE A 56 -1.29 -13.06 -3.72
N SER A 57 -1.88 -14.13 -4.25
CA SER A 57 -2.70 -15.03 -3.46
C SER A 57 -1.89 -15.64 -2.32
N ALA A 58 -0.66 -16.05 -2.60
CA ALA A 58 0.20 -16.63 -1.59
C ALA A 58 0.49 -15.65 -0.46
N ILE A 59 0.75 -14.39 -0.83
CA ILE A 59 1.02 -13.35 0.17
C ILE A 59 -0.23 -13.11 1.04
N ILE A 60 -1.38 -13.02 0.41
CA ILE A 60 -2.63 -12.79 1.13
C ILE A 60 -2.93 -13.96 2.07
N ASN A 61 -2.71 -15.18 1.60
CA ASN A 61 -2.94 -16.36 2.42
C ASN A 61 -1.99 -16.42 3.60
N GLU A 62 -0.78 -15.97 3.41
CA GLU A 62 0.22 -15.99 4.48
C GLU A 62 -0.09 -14.94 5.56
N TRP A 63 -0.43 -13.73 5.15
CA TRP A 63 -0.58 -12.62 6.09
C TRP A 63 -2.01 -12.40 6.56
N LYS A 64 -2.99 -12.92 5.85
CA LYS A 64 -4.42 -12.83 6.19
C LYS A 64 -4.83 -11.42 6.57
N PRO A 65 -4.64 -10.46 5.63
CA PRO A 65 -4.93 -9.07 5.95
C PRO A 65 -6.42 -8.82 6.13
N VAL A 66 -6.74 -7.83 6.95
CA VAL A 66 -8.13 -7.40 7.13
C VAL A 66 -8.52 -6.36 6.07
N ALA A 67 -7.55 -5.74 5.43
CA ALA A 67 -7.80 -4.78 4.36
C ALA A 67 -6.58 -4.68 3.49
N LEU A 68 -6.79 -4.21 2.26
CA LEU A 68 -5.72 -4.00 1.30
C LEU A 68 -5.69 -2.53 0.93
N LEU A 69 -4.50 -2.00 0.75
CA LEU A 69 -4.28 -0.62 0.37
C LEU A 69 -3.69 -0.58 -1.03
N VAL A 70 -4.15 0.32 -1.86
CA VAL A 70 -3.56 0.53 -3.18
C VAL A 70 -3.23 1.99 -3.33
N GLY A 71 -1.98 2.29 -3.67
CA GLY A 71 -1.56 3.67 -3.92
C GLY A 71 -2.21 4.20 -5.19
N LEU A 72 -2.59 5.46 -5.15
CA LEU A 72 -3.28 6.09 -6.26
C LEU A 72 -2.45 7.26 -6.78
N PRO A 73 -1.74 7.07 -7.90
CA PRO A 73 -0.84 8.11 -8.41
C PRO A 73 -1.59 9.16 -9.22
N LEU A 74 -2.18 10.10 -8.53
CA LEU A 74 -2.90 11.19 -9.16
C LEU A 74 -1.95 12.25 -9.70
N ALA A 75 -2.45 13.08 -10.61
CA ALA A 75 -1.71 14.23 -11.08
C ALA A 75 -1.57 15.26 -9.95
N ALA A 76 -0.63 16.20 -10.11
CA ALA A 76 -0.35 17.18 -9.07
C ALA A 76 -1.60 17.96 -8.65
N ASP A 77 -2.52 18.17 -9.59
CA ASP A 77 -3.76 18.90 -9.31
C ASP A 77 -4.88 17.99 -8.77
N GLY A 78 -4.59 16.72 -8.56
CA GLY A 78 -5.57 15.76 -8.07
C GLY A 78 -6.32 15.04 -9.17
N GLY A 79 -6.02 15.33 -10.44
CA GLY A 79 -6.72 14.71 -11.56
C GLY A 79 -6.27 13.29 -11.81
N GLU A 80 -7.13 12.54 -12.50
CA GLU A 80 -6.81 11.16 -12.84
C GLU A 80 -5.74 11.09 -13.90
N THR A 81 -4.91 10.06 -13.81
CA THR A 81 -3.90 9.75 -14.82
C THR A 81 -4.17 8.35 -15.35
N GLU A 82 -3.46 7.98 -16.41
CA GLU A 82 -3.57 6.62 -16.90
C GLU A 82 -3.19 5.61 -15.81
N MET A 83 -2.11 5.90 -15.12
CA MET A 83 -1.65 5.01 -14.04
C MET A 83 -2.65 4.97 -12.89
N SER A 84 -3.30 6.09 -12.55
CA SER A 84 -4.27 6.07 -11.47
C SER A 84 -5.50 5.24 -11.85
N ARG A 85 -5.90 5.30 -13.10
CA ARG A 85 -7.01 4.46 -13.57
C ARG A 85 -6.64 2.99 -13.50
N ASP A 86 -5.41 2.65 -13.90
CA ASP A 86 -4.93 1.27 -13.84
C ASP A 86 -4.83 0.79 -12.39
N ALA A 87 -4.39 1.67 -11.49
CA ALA A 87 -4.32 1.33 -10.07
C ALA A 87 -5.72 1.08 -9.49
N ARG A 88 -6.69 1.88 -9.87
CA ARG A 88 -8.07 1.66 -9.42
C ARG A 88 -8.60 0.33 -9.93
N ARG A 89 -8.31 0.01 -11.17
CA ARG A 89 -8.72 -1.26 -11.76
C ARG A 89 -8.08 -2.42 -11.00
N PHE A 90 -6.80 -2.30 -10.71
CA PHE A 90 -6.11 -3.32 -9.90
C PHE A 90 -6.80 -3.49 -8.54
N GLY A 91 -7.18 -2.39 -7.91
CA GLY A 91 -7.89 -2.43 -6.64
C GLY A 91 -9.21 -3.18 -6.75
N ARG A 92 -9.97 -2.93 -7.83
CA ARG A 92 -11.22 -3.64 -8.05
C ARG A 92 -10.99 -5.13 -8.27
N GLN A 93 -9.90 -5.47 -8.96
CA GLN A 93 -9.57 -6.87 -9.17
C GLN A 93 -9.19 -7.56 -7.86
N LEU A 94 -8.45 -6.86 -7.02
CA LEU A 94 -8.11 -7.39 -5.70
C LEU A 94 -9.36 -7.68 -4.89
N GLU A 95 -10.27 -6.74 -4.85
CA GLU A 95 -11.49 -6.91 -4.07
C GLU A 95 -12.34 -8.04 -4.65
N GLY A 96 -12.46 -8.09 -5.96
CA GLY A 96 -13.26 -9.13 -6.60
C GLY A 96 -12.69 -10.52 -6.42
N ARG A 97 -11.36 -10.64 -6.42
CA ARG A 97 -10.73 -11.95 -6.28
C ARG A 97 -10.68 -12.46 -4.86
N PHE A 98 -10.48 -11.57 -3.91
CA PHE A 98 -10.18 -12.00 -2.54
C PHE A 98 -11.27 -11.64 -1.53
N GLY A 99 -12.19 -10.78 -1.90
CA GLY A 99 -13.27 -10.42 -1.00
C GLY A 99 -12.84 -9.63 0.22
N ILE A 100 -11.68 -8.97 0.12
CA ILE A 100 -11.14 -8.18 1.22
C ILE A 100 -11.30 -6.70 0.84
N PRO A 101 -11.71 -5.84 1.78
CA PRO A 101 -11.88 -4.42 1.46
C PRO A 101 -10.61 -3.80 0.93
N VAL A 102 -10.73 -2.95 -0.09
CA VAL A 102 -9.61 -2.25 -0.68
C VAL A 102 -9.78 -0.76 -0.44
N LEU A 103 -8.73 -0.16 0.08
CA LEU A 103 -8.67 1.27 0.34
C LEU A 103 -7.67 1.90 -0.62
N LEU A 104 -7.95 3.12 -1.03
CA LEU A 104 -7.06 3.84 -1.94
C LEU A 104 -6.36 4.95 -1.18
N GLU A 105 -5.07 5.09 -1.42
CA GLU A 105 -4.28 6.12 -0.76
C GLU A 105 -3.60 6.99 -1.82
N ASP A 106 -3.78 8.30 -1.72
CA ASP A 106 -3.22 9.26 -2.65
C ASP A 106 -1.69 9.27 -2.51
N GLU A 107 -0.99 8.93 -3.58
CA GLU A 107 0.47 8.83 -3.57
C GLU A 107 1.19 10.15 -3.73
N ARG A 108 0.48 11.26 -3.97
CA ARG A 108 1.15 12.52 -4.20
C ARG A 108 2.04 12.93 -3.03
N LEU A 109 1.65 12.54 -1.82
CA LEU A 109 2.41 12.89 -0.63
C LEU A 109 3.53 11.90 -0.32
N THR A 110 3.58 10.76 -1.01
CA THR A 110 4.56 9.72 -0.73
C THR A 110 5.71 9.68 -1.72
N SER A 111 5.49 10.17 -2.92
CA SER A 111 6.45 10.09 -4.02
C SER A 111 7.81 10.62 -3.64
N PHE A 112 7.84 11.81 -3.08
CA PHE A 112 9.08 12.46 -2.70
C PHE A 112 9.81 11.65 -1.62
N SER A 113 9.08 11.21 -0.62
CA SER A 113 9.69 10.45 0.48
C SER A 113 10.27 9.13 0.00
N ALA A 114 9.58 8.47 -0.93
CA ALA A 114 10.08 7.21 -1.48
C ALA A 114 11.39 7.45 -2.23
N GLU A 115 11.45 8.52 -3.00
CA GLU A 115 12.66 8.85 -3.75
C GLU A 115 13.82 9.18 -2.83
N GLU A 116 13.54 9.91 -1.77
CA GLU A 116 14.56 10.25 -0.79
C GLU A 116 15.16 8.99 -0.19
N ARG A 117 14.33 8.06 0.22
CA ARG A 117 14.80 6.82 0.81
C ARG A 117 15.55 5.97 -0.20
N PHE A 118 15.11 6.01 -1.44
CA PHE A 118 15.79 5.26 -2.50
C PHE A 118 17.18 5.81 -2.76
N VAL A 119 17.31 7.13 -2.77
CA VAL A 119 18.62 7.76 -2.96
C VAL A 119 19.58 7.35 -1.85
N LYS A 120 19.11 7.33 -0.61
CA LYS A 120 19.93 6.91 0.51
C LYS A 120 20.37 5.47 0.38
N ALA A 121 19.49 4.60 -0.08
CA ALA A 121 19.82 3.20 -0.29
C ALA A 121 20.87 3.05 -1.37
N ARG A 122 20.76 3.83 -2.44
CA ARG A 122 21.77 3.81 -3.51
C ARG A 122 23.14 4.22 -2.99
N GLU A 123 23.17 5.23 -2.16
CA GLU A 123 24.41 5.73 -1.60
C GLU A 123 25.13 4.69 -0.76
N ARG A 124 24.37 3.69 -0.28
CA ARG A 124 24.97 2.61 0.49
C ARG A 124 25.40 1.43 -0.38
N GLY A 125 25.34 1.60 -1.71
CA GLY A 125 25.80 0.56 -2.60
C GLY A 125 24.75 -0.42 -3.03
N ALA A 126 23.48 -0.04 -3.00
CA ALA A 126 22.42 -0.89 -3.52
C ALA A 126 22.66 -1.17 -5.00
N MET A 127 22.25 -2.33 -5.46
CA MET A 127 22.60 -2.78 -6.79
C MET A 127 21.40 -2.74 -7.73
N ARG A 128 21.70 -2.70 -8.98
CA ARG A 128 20.81 -2.40 -10.09
C ARG A 128 19.43 -3.02 -10.07
N ARG A 129 19.32 -4.33 -10.25
CA ARG A 129 18.02 -5.00 -10.27
C ARG A 129 17.37 -4.93 -8.91
N LYS A 130 18.19 -5.08 -7.89
CA LYS A 130 17.71 -4.98 -6.53
C LYS A 130 17.28 -3.57 -6.19
N GLU A 131 17.88 -2.58 -6.85
CA GLU A 131 17.48 -1.20 -6.67
C GLU A 131 16.03 -0.97 -7.08
N ALA A 132 15.65 -1.50 -8.25
CA ALA A 132 14.28 -1.31 -8.73
C ALA A 132 13.29 -2.00 -7.81
N ALA A 133 13.59 -3.23 -7.39
CA ALA A 133 12.72 -3.96 -6.49
C ALA A 133 12.62 -3.26 -5.14
N LEU A 134 13.74 -2.78 -4.63
CA LEU A 134 13.76 -2.07 -3.36
C LEU A 134 12.92 -0.81 -3.44
N LYS A 135 13.03 -0.06 -4.54
CA LYS A 135 12.25 1.16 -4.71
C LYS A 135 10.76 0.87 -4.71
N ASP A 136 10.35 -0.18 -5.42
CA ASP A 136 8.94 -0.53 -5.50
C ASP A 136 8.38 -0.95 -4.15
N ALA A 137 9.13 -1.78 -3.42
CA ALA A 137 8.69 -2.23 -2.11
C ALA A 137 8.69 -1.09 -1.10
N MET A 138 9.68 -0.19 -1.19
CA MET A 138 9.72 0.97 -0.32
C MET A 138 8.58 1.95 -0.60
N ALA A 139 8.19 2.07 -1.87
CA ALA A 139 7.04 2.91 -2.20
C ALA A 139 5.79 2.37 -1.55
N ALA A 140 5.59 1.06 -1.59
CA ALA A 140 4.45 0.44 -0.92
C ALA A 140 4.51 0.67 0.59
N GLN A 141 5.69 0.56 1.18
CA GLN A 141 5.86 0.80 2.60
C GLN A 141 5.46 2.23 2.97
N ILE A 142 5.85 3.20 2.16
CA ILE A 142 5.54 4.60 2.45
C ILE A 142 4.05 4.87 2.32
N ILE A 143 3.41 4.26 1.32
CA ILE A 143 1.97 4.36 1.18
C ILE A 143 1.29 3.89 2.48
N LEU A 144 1.74 2.75 2.99
CA LEU A 144 1.18 2.17 4.18
C LEU A 144 1.48 3.02 5.41
N GLU A 145 2.71 3.52 5.53
CA GLU A 145 3.08 4.38 6.64
C GLU A 145 2.22 5.64 6.69
N ASN A 146 2.00 6.24 5.53
CA ASN A 146 1.18 7.44 5.47
C ASN A 146 -0.25 7.17 5.88
N TRP A 147 -0.80 6.03 5.44
CA TRP A 147 -2.15 5.67 5.83
C TRP A 147 -2.24 5.43 7.33
N LEU A 148 -1.28 4.69 7.88
CA LEU A 148 -1.26 4.41 9.32
C LEU A 148 -1.12 5.68 10.13
N HIS A 149 -0.29 6.60 9.65
CA HIS A 149 -0.08 7.87 10.33
C HIS A 149 -1.36 8.72 10.31
N SER A 150 -1.99 8.82 9.15
CA SER A 150 -3.23 9.58 9.02
C SER A 150 -4.34 8.98 9.86
N ARG A 151 -4.39 7.66 9.91
CA ARG A 151 -5.36 6.97 10.73
C ARG A 151 -5.17 7.29 12.21
N ALA A 152 -3.92 7.29 12.66
CA ALA A 152 -3.61 7.61 14.05
C ALA A 152 -4.04 9.03 14.38
N GLU A 153 -3.78 9.97 13.48
CA GLU A 153 -4.22 11.34 13.67
C GLU A 153 -5.73 11.46 13.72
N SER A 154 -6.41 10.71 12.83
CA SER A 154 -7.86 10.74 12.79
C SER A 154 -8.48 10.14 14.03
N SER A 155 -7.80 9.23 14.68
CA SER A 155 -8.34 8.56 15.86
C SER A 155 -8.09 9.33 17.15
N VAL A 156 -7.33 10.40 17.08
CA VAL A 156 -7.11 11.25 18.25
C VAL A 156 -8.39 12.05 18.52
N PRO A 157 -8.92 11.99 19.74
CA PRO A 157 -10.14 12.74 20.04
C PRO A 157 -9.91 14.23 19.90
N PRO A 158 -10.93 14.97 19.50
CA PRO A 158 -10.79 16.41 19.43
C PRO A 158 -10.48 17.00 20.80
N GLU A 159 -9.69 18.03 20.78
CA GLU A 159 -9.36 18.73 22.00
C GLU A 159 -10.60 19.30 22.63
N LEU A 160 -10.71 19.15 23.89
CA LEU A 160 -11.88 19.63 24.60
C LEU A 160 -11.67 21.01 25.16
#